data_fc4552b3df8f7487749ac7ab4d0d50a8
#
_entry.id   fc4552b3df8f7487749ac7ab4d0d50a8
#
_cell.length_a   1.000
_cell.length_b   1.000
_cell.length_c   1.000
_cell.angle_alpha   90.00
_cell.angle_beta   90.00
_cell.angle_gamma   90.00
#
_symmetry.space_group_name_H-M   'P 1'
#
loop_
_entity.id
_entity.type
_entity.pdbx_description
1 polymer ?
#
loop_
_entity_poly.entity_id
_entity_poly.type
_entity_poly.pdbx_seq_one_letter_code
_entity_poly.pdbx_strand_id
1 'polypeptide(L)'
;MNGKAPELSVVIPCFNEAANLAPLMARLVPVLEGLGRSFEILLVDDGSRDRTLEVAAGLAAADPRIGILALSRNFGKEIAITAGIDHARGNAAILMDADLQHPPEKIIELAAAWDEGFQIIHATQAVRPSEGMVKRLCVKSFYKLLAQLSDIKLPRGAGDFCLLDRAALDALKSMPERARFMKGLYFWVGFRQKQIPYEPAERTAGASAWNMRRLFGLALNGLTAFSTVPLRLASIAGILVSFIAIIYALILVTDVLLHGIDVPGYASLMVGLLFLSGVQLISLGILGEYVGRIFNETKQRPLYFVGNYRPAEGHADAGSLSCASQASPEAASATRT
;
A
#
# COMPACT_ATOMS: atom_id res chain seq x y z
N MET A 1 38.03 0.28 -8.68
CA MET A 1 37.55 0.13 -7.27
C MET A 1 36.30 -0.74 -7.37
N ASN A 2 36.33 -1.95 -6.81
CA ASN A 2 35.20 -2.88 -6.88
C ASN A 2 33.98 -2.28 -6.16
N GLY A 3 32.95 -1.98 -6.92
CA GLY A 3 31.70 -1.44 -6.38
C GLY A 3 30.94 -2.47 -5.57
N LYS A 4 31.25 -2.53 -4.28
CA LYS A 4 30.52 -3.36 -3.32
C LYS A 4 29.15 -2.72 -3.11
N ALA A 5 28.06 -3.48 -3.18
CA ALA A 5 26.73 -2.98 -2.88
C ALA A 5 26.70 -2.29 -1.50
N PRO A 6 25.97 -1.20 -1.31
CA PRO A 6 25.87 -0.55 -0.01
C PRO A 6 25.25 -1.51 1.01
N GLU A 7 25.53 -1.31 2.29
CA GLU A 7 24.86 -2.09 3.33
C GLU A 7 23.40 -1.66 3.50
N LEU A 8 23.15 -0.36 3.42
CA LEU A 8 21.82 0.23 3.64
C LEU A 8 21.38 1.06 2.44
N SER A 9 20.12 0.90 2.02
CA SER A 9 19.41 1.83 1.13
C SER A 9 18.35 2.56 1.93
N VAL A 10 18.31 3.90 1.88
CA VAL A 10 17.21 4.68 2.47
C VAL A 10 16.30 5.13 1.33
N VAL A 11 15.08 4.63 1.29
CA VAL A 11 14.07 4.93 0.27
C VAL A 11 13.10 5.98 0.79
N ILE A 12 13.02 7.10 0.10
CA ILE A 12 12.21 8.27 0.51
C ILE A 12 11.28 8.64 -0.64
N PRO A 13 10.00 8.24 -0.59
CA PRO A 13 9.01 8.70 -1.56
C PRO A 13 8.70 10.18 -1.35
N CYS A 14 8.70 10.95 -2.44
CA CYS A 14 8.51 12.40 -2.45
C CYS A 14 7.38 12.78 -3.41
N PHE A 15 6.48 13.66 -2.97
CA PHE A 15 5.48 14.28 -3.84
C PHE A 15 5.15 15.70 -3.34
N ASN A 16 5.66 16.73 -4.01
CA ASN A 16 5.56 18.14 -3.61
C ASN A 16 6.17 18.38 -2.21
N GLU A 17 7.41 17.96 -2.01
CA GLU A 17 8.15 18.00 -0.74
C GLU A 17 9.41 18.89 -0.82
N ALA A 18 9.45 19.84 -1.75
CA ALA A 18 10.62 20.72 -1.99
C ALA A 18 11.15 21.38 -0.72
N ALA A 19 10.27 21.81 0.19
CA ALA A 19 10.64 22.49 1.42
C ALA A 19 11.24 21.56 2.49
N ASN A 20 10.93 20.26 2.42
CA ASN A 20 11.27 19.29 3.45
C ASN A 20 12.57 18.52 3.15
N LEU A 21 12.97 18.42 1.86
CA LEU A 21 14.10 17.58 1.46
C LEU A 21 15.44 18.04 2.07
N ALA A 22 15.77 19.32 1.98
CA ALA A 22 17.04 19.83 2.50
C ALA A 22 17.14 19.71 4.04
N PRO A 23 16.11 20.09 4.83
CA PRO A 23 16.09 19.85 6.27
C PRO A 23 16.18 18.35 6.64
N LEU A 24 15.52 17.47 5.87
CA LEU A 24 15.59 16.04 6.09
C LEU A 24 17.02 15.50 5.87
N MET A 25 17.67 15.87 4.76
CA MET A 25 19.05 15.44 4.49
C MET A 25 20.03 15.94 5.55
N ALA A 26 19.88 17.17 6.02
CA ALA A 26 20.71 17.74 7.07
C ALA A 26 20.64 16.95 8.40
N ARG A 27 19.53 16.28 8.67
CA ARG A 27 19.38 15.40 9.86
C ARG A 27 19.74 13.95 9.56
N LEU A 28 19.37 13.43 8.41
CA LEU A 28 19.51 12.03 8.04
C LEU A 28 20.95 11.63 7.78
N VAL A 29 21.69 12.43 6.99
CA VAL A 29 23.07 12.10 6.58
C VAL A 29 24.00 11.90 7.79
N PRO A 30 24.03 12.81 8.79
CA PRO A 30 24.88 12.60 9.99
C PRO A 30 24.53 11.33 10.78
N VAL A 31 23.24 10.95 10.83
CA VAL A 31 22.80 9.72 11.51
C VAL A 31 23.34 8.49 10.77
N LEU A 32 23.24 8.47 9.44
CA LEU A 32 23.73 7.36 8.62
C LEU A 32 25.25 7.25 8.68
N GLU A 33 25.98 8.37 8.67
CA GLU A 33 27.43 8.41 8.84
C GLU A 33 27.85 7.88 10.22
N GLY A 34 27.08 8.22 11.26
CA GLY A 34 27.33 7.75 12.63
C GLY A 34 27.16 6.24 12.81
N LEU A 35 26.46 5.55 11.89
CA LEU A 35 26.37 4.09 11.90
C LEU A 35 27.67 3.39 11.43
N GLY A 36 28.57 4.10 10.75
CA GLY A 36 29.81 3.53 10.20
C GLY A 36 29.60 2.50 9.09
N ARG A 37 28.41 2.49 8.46
CA ARG A 37 28.03 1.58 7.36
C ARG A 37 27.99 2.30 6.03
N SER A 38 28.22 1.57 4.95
CA SER A 38 28.01 2.10 3.61
C SER A 38 26.52 2.22 3.32
N PHE A 39 26.11 3.35 2.75
CA PHE A 39 24.71 3.61 2.48
C PHE A 39 24.47 4.36 1.16
N GLU A 40 23.27 4.24 0.64
CA GLU A 40 22.72 5.09 -0.40
C GLU A 40 21.38 5.67 0.07
N ILE A 41 21.03 6.85 -0.43
CA ILE A 41 19.72 7.46 -0.24
C ILE A 41 19.06 7.54 -1.61
N LEU A 42 17.87 6.99 -1.76
CA LEU A 42 17.09 6.99 -2.99
C LEU A 42 15.85 7.89 -2.82
N LEU A 43 15.90 9.07 -3.41
CA LEU A 43 14.76 9.99 -3.49
C LEU A 43 13.86 9.56 -4.63
N VAL A 44 12.64 9.10 -4.33
CA VAL A 44 11.67 8.63 -5.33
C VAL A 44 10.63 9.72 -5.56
N ASP A 45 10.79 10.49 -6.64
CA ASP A 45 9.82 11.53 -7.01
C ASP A 45 8.62 10.93 -7.73
N ASP A 46 7.45 11.02 -7.10
CA ASP A 46 6.17 10.53 -7.64
C ASP A 46 5.48 11.57 -8.53
N GLY A 47 6.24 12.15 -9.47
CA GLY A 47 5.73 13.12 -10.42
C GLY A 47 5.32 14.45 -9.79
N SER A 48 6.17 15.03 -8.95
CA SER A 48 5.97 16.34 -8.31
C SER A 48 5.72 17.44 -9.33
N ARG A 49 4.96 18.46 -8.91
CA ARG A 49 4.62 19.63 -9.72
C ARG A 49 5.29 20.91 -9.23
N ASP A 50 5.93 20.83 -8.07
CA ASP A 50 6.72 21.90 -7.47
C ASP A 50 8.21 21.72 -7.79
N ARG A 51 9.09 22.39 -7.04
CA ARG A 51 10.54 22.33 -7.21
C ARG A 51 11.20 21.10 -6.54
N THR A 52 10.43 20.07 -6.17
CA THR A 52 10.97 18.89 -5.48
C THR A 52 12.09 18.22 -6.27
N LEU A 53 11.89 17.99 -7.57
CA LEU A 53 12.90 17.35 -8.42
C LEU A 53 14.16 18.23 -8.59
N GLU A 54 14.00 19.55 -8.66
CA GLU A 54 15.12 20.50 -8.74
C GLU A 54 15.96 20.49 -7.46
N VAL A 55 15.28 20.51 -6.29
CA VAL A 55 15.96 20.41 -4.98
C VAL A 55 16.66 19.06 -4.85
N ALA A 56 16.02 17.96 -5.21
CA ALA A 56 16.61 16.63 -5.20
C ALA A 56 17.86 16.55 -6.09
N ALA A 57 17.82 17.17 -7.29
CA ALA A 57 18.97 17.23 -8.19
C ALA A 57 20.14 18.01 -7.60
N GLY A 58 19.88 19.12 -6.89
CA GLY A 58 20.89 19.87 -6.15
C GLY A 58 21.54 19.05 -5.04
N LEU A 59 20.74 18.31 -4.27
CA LEU A 59 21.24 17.43 -3.20
C LEU A 59 22.09 16.28 -3.76
N ALA A 60 21.66 15.63 -4.84
CA ALA A 60 22.41 14.57 -5.50
C ALA A 60 23.69 15.07 -6.20
N ALA A 61 23.76 16.35 -6.56
CA ALA A 61 24.99 16.97 -7.06
C ALA A 61 26.01 17.26 -5.94
N ALA A 62 25.52 17.54 -4.73
CA ALA A 62 26.35 17.83 -3.56
C ALA A 62 26.84 16.55 -2.85
N ASP A 63 26.05 15.48 -2.86
CA ASP A 63 26.41 14.20 -2.24
C ASP A 63 26.17 13.03 -3.22
N PRO A 64 27.24 12.35 -3.69
CA PRO A 64 27.14 11.25 -4.64
C PRO A 64 26.40 10.02 -4.10
N ARG A 65 26.17 9.94 -2.80
CA ARG A 65 25.40 8.86 -2.15
C ARG A 65 23.87 9.03 -2.33
N ILE A 66 23.42 10.16 -2.87
CA ILE A 66 22.01 10.45 -3.12
C ILE A 66 21.69 10.16 -4.57
N GLY A 67 20.82 9.17 -4.79
CA GLY A 67 20.22 8.84 -6.07
C GLY A 67 18.81 9.43 -6.20
N ILE A 68 18.36 9.59 -7.45
CA ILE A 68 17.02 10.11 -7.78
C ILE A 68 16.33 9.15 -8.73
N LEU A 69 15.11 8.75 -8.38
CA LEU A 69 14.22 7.98 -9.22
C LEU A 69 12.95 8.81 -9.46
N ALA A 70 12.86 9.45 -10.61
CA ALA A 70 11.68 10.23 -10.97
C ALA A 70 10.71 9.37 -11.80
N LEU A 71 9.48 9.22 -11.32
CA LEU A 71 8.41 8.53 -12.03
C LEU A 71 7.81 9.43 -13.11
N SER A 72 7.29 8.83 -14.19
CA SER A 72 6.76 9.57 -15.35
C SER A 72 5.52 10.41 -15.02
N ARG A 73 4.80 10.10 -13.95
CA ARG A 73 3.63 10.81 -13.40
C ARG A 73 3.41 10.41 -11.95
N ASN A 74 2.42 11.03 -11.30
CA ASN A 74 1.97 10.55 -9.99
C ASN A 74 1.25 9.20 -10.13
N PHE A 75 1.80 8.17 -9.49
CA PHE A 75 1.26 6.81 -9.38
C PHE A 75 0.74 6.50 -7.98
N GLY A 76 1.07 7.33 -7.00
CA GLY A 76 0.72 7.19 -5.59
C GLY A 76 1.85 6.63 -4.73
N LYS A 77 1.81 6.98 -3.44
CA LYS A 77 2.87 6.68 -2.46
C LYS A 77 3.28 5.21 -2.43
N GLU A 78 2.31 4.28 -2.40
CA GLU A 78 2.57 2.83 -2.33
C GLU A 78 3.38 2.34 -3.55
N ILE A 79 3.11 2.92 -4.73
CA ILE A 79 3.83 2.61 -5.96
C ILE A 79 5.23 3.26 -5.96
N ALA A 80 5.35 4.49 -5.45
CA ALA A 80 6.66 5.13 -5.29
C ALA A 80 7.57 4.33 -4.33
N ILE A 81 7.02 3.83 -3.20
CA ILE A 81 7.74 2.92 -2.30
C ILE A 81 8.16 1.65 -3.04
N THR A 82 7.26 1.03 -3.82
CA THR A 82 7.58 -0.16 -4.62
C THR A 82 8.72 0.12 -5.59
N ALA A 83 8.66 1.22 -6.34
CA ALA A 83 9.72 1.63 -7.26
C ALA A 83 11.06 1.82 -6.52
N GLY A 84 11.03 2.43 -5.33
CA GLY A 84 12.21 2.57 -4.48
C GLY A 84 12.78 1.22 -4.02
N ILE A 85 11.92 0.30 -3.58
CA ILE A 85 12.33 -1.07 -3.20
C ILE A 85 12.97 -1.79 -4.40
N ASP A 86 12.37 -1.69 -5.59
CA ASP A 86 12.90 -2.34 -6.79
C ASP A 86 14.30 -1.86 -7.16
N HIS A 87 14.62 -0.59 -6.91
CA HIS A 87 15.91 0.03 -7.22
C HIS A 87 16.89 0.05 -6.04
N ALA A 88 16.45 -0.30 -4.82
CA ALA A 88 17.30 -0.39 -3.64
C ALA A 88 18.33 -1.52 -3.78
N ARG A 89 19.63 -1.17 -3.63
CA ARG A 89 20.77 -2.09 -3.80
C ARG A 89 21.35 -2.61 -2.49
N GLY A 90 21.01 -1.98 -1.37
CA GLY A 90 21.51 -2.31 -0.04
C GLY A 90 21.13 -3.71 0.43
N ASN A 91 21.89 -4.26 1.38
CA ASN A 91 21.56 -5.51 2.07
C ASN A 91 20.29 -5.36 2.94
N ALA A 92 19.96 -4.13 3.33
CA ALA A 92 18.67 -3.78 3.89
C ALA A 92 18.20 -2.45 3.34
N ALA A 93 16.88 -2.22 3.33
CA ALA A 93 16.29 -0.92 2.95
C ALA A 93 15.50 -0.35 4.12
N ILE A 94 15.69 0.94 4.35
CA ILE A 94 14.92 1.75 5.29
C ILE A 94 13.93 2.57 4.49
N LEU A 95 12.65 2.43 4.79
CA LEU A 95 11.58 3.20 4.19
C LEU A 95 11.19 4.32 5.14
N MET A 96 11.19 5.58 4.70
CA MET A 96 10.76 6.70 5.52
C MET A 96 10.13 7.81 4.67
N ASP A 97 9.22 8.58 5.28
CA ASP A 97 8.57 9.70 4.61
C ASP A 97 9.44 10.95 4.60
N ALA A 98 9.23 11.83 3.61
CA ALA A 98 9.94 13.10 3.47
C ALA A 98 9.44 14.20 4.41
N ASP A 99 8.32 14.02 5.13
CA ASP A 99 7.59 15.05 5.87
C ASP A 99 8.16 15.38 7.27
N LEU A 100 9.34 14.87 7.60
CA LEU A 100 10.04 15.04 8.89
C LEU A 100 9.30 14.47 10.13
N GLN A 101 8.20 13.74 9.95
CA GLN A 101 7.50 13.11 11.08
C GLN A 101 8.21 11.84 11.57
N HIS A 102 9.03 11.23 10.74
CA HIS A 102 9.86 10.10 11.07
C HIS A 102 11.23 10.60 11.56
N PRO A 103 11.58 10.43 12.85
CA PRO A 103 12.86 10.87 13.38
C PRO A 103 13.99 10.00 12.80
N PRO A 104 14.96 10.57 12.05
CA PRO A 104 16.08 9.81 11.49
C PRO A 104 16.92 9.09 12.57
N GLU A 105 16.95 9.61 13.77
CA GLU A 105 17.69 9.07 14.91
C GLU A 105 17.22 7.65 15.29
N LYS A 106 15.97 7.29 14.97
CA LYS A 106 15.45 5.93 15.17
C LYS A 106 16.07 4.88 14.25
N ILE A 107 16.72 5.30 13.18
CA ILE A 107 17.44 4.40 12.28
C ILE A 107 18.51 3.61 13.04
N ILE A 108 19.12 4.20 14.06
CA ILE A 108 20.11 3.51 14.90
C ILE A 108 19.50 2.28 15.59
N GLU A 109 18.31 2.43 16.18
CA GLU A 109 17.61 1.32 16.83
C GLU A 109 17.10 0.28 15.81
N LEU A 110 16.67 0.73 14.62
CA LEU A 110 16.26 -0.17 13.53
C LEU A 110 17.47 -1.02 13.07
N ALA A 111 18.61 -0.40 12.86
CA ALA A 111 19.84 -1.08 12.45
C ALA A 111 20.34 -2.07 13.53
N ALA A 112 20.29 -1.70 14.80
CA ALA A 112 20.63 -2.59 15.90
C ALA A 112 19.72 -3.83 15.96
N ALA A 113 18.41 -3.65 15.75
CA ALA A 113 17.49 -4.77 15.70
C ALA A 113 17.73 -5.68 14.47
N TRP A 114 18.16 -5.11 13.34
CA TRP A 114 18.59 -5.90 12.18
C TRP A 114 19.81 -6.76 12.51
N ASP A 115 20.79 -6.23 13.25
CA ASP A 115 21.96 -6.98 13.74
C ASP A 115 21.58 -8.13 14.69
N GLU A 116 20.47 -8.00 15.43
CA GLU A 116 19.89 -9.09 16.23
C GLU A 116 19.24 -10.20 15.37
N GLY A 117 19.23 -10.04 14.05
CA GLY A 117 18.67 -11.01 13.09
C GLY A 117 17.17 -10.88 12.86
N PHE A 118 16.54 -9.74 13.17
CA PHE A 118 15.18 -9.45 12.71
C PHE A 118 15.24 -8.98 11.25
N GLN A 119 14.27 -9.44 10.45
CA GLN A 119 14.26 -9.21 9.00
C GLN A 119 13.31 -8.06 8.60
N ILE A 120 12.31 -7.77 9.43
CA ILE A 120 11.41 -6.63 9.26
C ILE A 120 11.28 -5.91 10.59
N ILE A 121 11.70 -4.67 10.65
CA ILE A 121 11.66 -3.86 11.87
C ILE A 121 10.77 -2.65 11.61
N HIS A 122 9.64 -2.59 12.31
CA HIS A 122 8.68 -1.49 12.20
C HIS A 122 8.92 -0.44 13.27
N ALA A 123 9.10 0.80 12.88
CA ALA A 123 8.92 1.92 13.79
C ALA A 123 7.41 2.17 13.95
N THR A 124 6.90 1.99 15.17
CA THR A 124 5.48 2.14 15.48
C THR A 124 5.21 3.44 16.23
N GLN A 125 4.23 4.19 15.74
CA GLN A 125 3.85 5.45 16.38
C GLN A 125 3.24 5.18 17.76
N ALA A 126 3.82 5.78 18.80
CA ALA A 126 3.21 5.77 20.14
C ALA A 126 1.85 6.46 20.08
N VAL A 127 0.82 5.87 20.71
CA VAL A 127 -0.55 6.38 20.68
C VAL A 127 -0.59 7.74 21.39
N ARG A 128 -0.91 8.81 20.66
CA ARG A 128 -1.11 10.14 21.27
C ARG A 128 -2.34 10.14 22.17
N PRO A 129 -2.22 10.59 23.44
CA PRO A 129 -3.36 10.68 24.37
C PRO A 129 -4.47 11.65 23.92
N SER A 130 -4.14 12.60 23.01
CA SER A 130 -5.01 13.71 22.59
C SER A 130 -6.05 13.37 21.51
N GLU A 131 -6.16 12.11 21.07
CA GLU A 131 -7.19 11.76 20.09
C GLU A 131 -8.57 11.61 20.72
N GLY A 132 -9.57 12.30 20.13
CA GLY A 132 -10.96 12.25 20.61
C GLY A 132 -11.49 10.81 20.73
N MET A 133 -12.29 10.55 21.77
CA MET A 133 -12.79 9.20 22.15
C MET A 133 -13.52 8.50 21.01
N VAL A 134 -14.31 9.23 20.20
CA VAL A 134 -15.04 8.69 19.04
C VAL A 134 -14.07 8.19 17.96
N LYS A 135 -13.05 8.98 17.60
CA LYS A 135 -12.04 8.59 16.62
C LYS A 135 -11.28 7.33 17.08
N ARG A 136 -10.90 7.29 18.36
CA ARG A 136 -10.22 6.15 18.99
C ARG A 136 -11.07 4.88 18.96
N LEU A 137 -12.39 4.99 19.21
CA LEU A 137 -13.32 3.87 19.15
C LEU A 137 -13.51 3.36 17.72
N CYS A 138 -13.69 4.26 16.74
CA CYS A 138 -13.79 3.90 15.32
C CYS A 138 -12.53 3.21 14.81
N VAL A 139 -11.35 3.75 15.11
CA VAL A 139 -10.07 3.15 14.74
C VAL A 139 -9.89 1.79 15.41
N LYS A 140 -10.23 1.67 16.71
CA LYS A 140 -10.15 0.40 17.44
C LYS A 140 -11.07 -0.67 16.84
N SER A 141 -12.31 -0.29 16.54
CA SER A 141 -13.30 -1.20 15.92
C SER A 141 -12.86 -1.61 14.51
N PHE A 142 -12.32 -0.68 13.73
CA PHE A 142 -11.79 -0.95 12.40
C PHE A 142 -10.64 -1.97 12.43
N TYR A 143 -9.60 -1.75 13.26
CA TYR A 143 -8.49 -2.72 13.37
C TYR A 143 -8.93 -4.06 13.93
N LYS A 144 -9.91 -4.08 14.85
CA LYS A 144 -10.48 -5.35 15.35
C LYS A 144 -11.22 -6.10 14.25
N LEU A 145 -12.03 -5.39 13.46
CA LEU A 145 -12.77 -5.96 12.33
C LEU A 145 -11.81 -6.47 11.26
N LEU A 146 -10.80 -5.67 10.89
CA LEU A 146 -9.78 -6.06 9.92
C LEU A 146 -9.02 -7.30 10.38
N ALA A 147 -8.61 -7.38 11.65
CA ALA A 147 -7.91 -8.54 12.21
C ALA A 147 -8.78 -9.81 12.28
N GLN A 148 -10.11 -9.67 12.34
CA GLN A 148 -11.04 -10.81 12.30
C GLN A 148 -11.41 -11.22 10.86
N LEU A 149 -11.40 -10.28 9.92
CA LEU A 149 -11.84 -10.47 8.54
C LEU A 149 -10.69 -10.69 7.56
N SER A 150 -9.45 -10.45 7.95
CA SER A 150 -8.26 -10.69 7.11
C SER A 150 -7.31 -11.67 7.81
N ASP A 151 -6.58 -12.42 7.00
CA ASP A 151 -5.55 -13.35 7.49
C ASP A 151 -4.30 -12.62 8.04
N ILE A 152 -4.30 -11.28 8.05
CA ILE A 152 -3.15 -10.45 8.45
C ILE A 152 -3.46 -9.73 9.76
N LYS A 153 -2.61 -9.95 10.76
CA LYS A 153 -2.66 -9.22 12.04
C LYS A 153 -1.83 -7.95 11.95
N LEU A 154 -2.43 -6.85 11.50
CA LEU A 154 -1.78 -5.54 11.48
C LEU A 154 -1.68 -4.96 12.90
N PRO A 155 -0.48 -4.70 13.43
CA PRO A 155 -0.34 -4.03 14.71
C PRO A 155 -0.78 -2.56 14.59
N ARG A 156 -1.31 -2.04 15.70
CA ARG A 156 -1.71 -0.63 15.77
C ARG A 156 -0.47 0.25 15.68
N GLY A 157 -0.56 1.34 14.91
CA GLY A 157 0.52 2.28 14.75
C GLY A 157 1.64 1.84 13.81
N ALA A 158 1.54 0.67 13.15
CA ALA A 158 2.46 0.31 12.08
C ALA A 158 2.34 1.34 10.95
N GLY A 159 3.43 2.06 10.72
CA GLY A 159 3.60 3.06 9.67
C GLY A 159 4.40 2.51 8.50
N ASP A 160 4.74 3.41 7.59
CA ASP A 160 5.63 3.10 6.47
C ASP A 160 7.11 3.21 6.88
N PHE A 161 7.41 3.72 8.09
CA PHE A 161 8.75 3.78 8.63
C PHE A 161 9.19 2.40 9.14
N CYS A 162 10.03 1.73 8.36
CA CYS A 162 10.51 0.40 8.68
C CYS A 162 11.87 0.12 8.03
N LEU A 163 12.57 -0.88 8.57
CA LEU A 163 13.74 -1.47 7.94
C LEU A 163 13.37 -2.88 7.46
N LEU A 164 13.73 -3.17 6.21
CA LEU A 164 13.50 -4.45 5.53
C LEU A 164 14.85 -5.05 5.15
N ASP A 165 15.15 -6.25 5.60
CA ASP A 165 16.27 -7.07 5.18
C ASP A 165 16.20 -7.46 3.69
N ARG A 166 17.30 -7.82 3.07
CA ARG A 166 17.37 -8.24 1.67
C ARG A 166 16.40 -9.38 1.35
N ALA A 167 16.28 -10.37 2.22
CA ALA A 167 15.35 -11.47 2.01
C ALA A 167 13.88 -10.99 1.97
N ALA A 168 13.52 -10.05 2.85
CA ALA A 168 12.18 -9.44 2.85
C ALA A 168 11.94 -8.56 1.61
N LEU A 169 12.96 -7.80 1.18
CA LEU A 169 12.91 -6.99 -0.05
C LEU A 169 12.68 -7.88 -1.28
N ASP A 170 13.44 -8.95 -1.42
CA ASP A 170 13.36 -9.84 -2.58
C ASP A 170 12.01 -10.60 -2.59
N ALA A 171 11.48 -10.96 -1.42
CA ALA A 171 10.13 -11.51 -1.31
C ALA A 171 9.06 -10.49 -1.78
N LEU A 172 9.15 -9.22 -1.36
CA LEU A 172 8.24 -8.16 -1.78
C LEU A 172 8.33 -7.86 -3.29
N LYS A 173 9.54 -7.91 -3.86
CA LYS A 173 9.77 -7.79 -5.32
C LYS A 173 9.14 -8.94 -6.11
N SER A 174 9.13 -10.15 -5.55
CA SER A 174 8.53 -11.32 -6.22
C SER A 174 7.00 -11.31 -6.24
N MET A 175 6.35 -10.44 -5.47
CA MET A 175 4.89 -10.34 -5.42
C MET A 175 4.35 -9.55 -6.61
N PRO A 176 3.52 -10.17 -7.47
CA PRO A 176 3.02 -9.53 -8.69
C PRO A 176 1.81 -8.62 -8.45
N GLU A 177 1.31 -8.55 -7.24
CA GLU A 177 0.08 -7.82 -6.88
C GLU A 177 0.12 -6.35 -7.30
N ARG A 178 -0.94 -5.87 -7.94
CA ARG A 178 -1.06 -4.48 -8.41
C ARG A 178 -1.74 -3.59 -7.40
N ALA A 179 -2.69 -4.14 -6.64
CA ALA A 179 -3.33 -3.46 -5.54
C ALA A 179 -2.39 -3.45 -4.32
N ARG A 180 -1.30 -2.66 -4.41
CA ARG A 180 -0.29 -2.58 -3.35
C ARG A 180 -0.86 -1.93 -2.10
N PHE A 181 -0.89 -2.67 -1.01
CA PHE A 181 -1.07 -2.17 0.34
C PHE A 181 0.14 -2.59 1.16
N MET A 182 1.22 -1.79 1.07
CA MET A 182 2.55 -2.17 1.56
C MET A 182 2.54 -2.59 3.02
N LYS A 183 1.77 -1.90 3.88
CA LYS A 183 1.61 -2.28 5.30
C LYS A 183 1.11 -3.70 5.47
N GLY A 184 0.15 -4.13 4.65
CA GLY A 184 -0.34 -5.51 4.67
C GLY A 184 0.72 -6.50 4.21
N LEU A 185 1.43 -6.17 3.13
CA LEU A 185 2.44 -7.03 2.54
C LEU A 185 3.61 -7.29 3.49
N TYR A 186 4.08 -6.28 4.24
CA TYR A 186 5.15 -6.47 5.23
C TYR A 186 4.80 -7.52 6.30
N PHE A 187 3.53 -7.63 6.68
CA PHE A 187 3.09 -8.64 7.65
C PHE A 187 2.77 -9.97 6.99
N TRP A 188 2.36 -9.96 5.73
CA TRP A 188 1.99 -11.17 4.98
C TRP A 188 3.20 -12.07 4.67
N VAL A 189 4.37 -11.47 4.39
CA VAL A 189 5.58 -12.22 4.05
C VAL A 189 6.13 -13.11 5.18
N GLY A 190 5.69 -12.93 6.43
CA GLY A 190 5.90 -13.87 7.52
C GLY A 190 7.32 -13.95 8.10
N PHE A 191 8.24 -13.04 7.78
CA PHE A 191 9.59 -12.98 8.33
C PHE A 191 9.60 -12.59 9.82
N ARG A 192 10.76 -12.78 10.52
CA ARG A 192 10.93 -12.34 11.91
C ARG A 192 10.82 -10.84 12.03
N GLN A 193 9.82 -10.39 12.82
CA GLN A 193 9.48 -8.96 12.94
C GLN A 193 9.72 -8.44 14.34
N LYS A 194 10.14 -7.17 14.42
CA LYS A 194 10.27 -6.41 15.68
C LYS A 194 9.57 -5.06 15.54
N GLN A 195 8.99 -4.58 16.63
CA GLN A 195 8.38 -3.26 16.68
C GLN A 195 9.17 -2.37 17.62
N ILE A 196 9.50 -1.16 17.18
CA ILE A 196 10.23 -0.16 17.96
C ILE A 196 9.33 1.08 18.06
N PRO A 197 8.87 1.44 19.25
CA PRO A 197 8.01 2.61 19.40
C PRO A 197 8.80 3.91 19.22
N TYR A 198 8.16 4.90 18.59
CA TYR A 198 8.69 6.25 18.49
C TYR A 198 7.60 7.30 18.70
N GLU A 199 8.01 8.47 19.17
CA GLU A 199 7.13 9.65 19.24
C GLU A 199 7.30 10.47 17.96
N PRO A 200 6.22 10.71 17.21
CA PRO A 200 6.31 11.48 15.99
C PRO A 200 6.63 12.95 16.30
N ALA A 201 7.55 13.53 15.55
CA ALA A 201 7.84 14.95 15.59
C ALA A 201 6.60 15.77 15.21
N GLU A 202 6.50 17.01 15.69
CA GLU A 202 5.46 17.93 15.22
C GLU A 202 5.66 18.26 13.75
N ARG A 203 4.56 18.30 12.99
CA ARG A 203 4.61 18.68 11.57
C ARG A 203 5.15 20.10 11.42
N THR A 204 6.20 20.24 10.65
CA THR A 204 6.81 21.56 10.40
C THR A 204 6.00 22.37 9.38
N ALA A 205 5.24 21.73 8.47
CA ALA A 205 4.35 22.37 7.50
C ALA A 205 3.31 21.38 6.96
N GLY A 206 2.10 21.86 6.62
CA GLY A 206 1.05 21.12 5.92
C GLY A 206 -0.20 20.86 6.75
N ALA A 207 -1.39 21.03 6.13
CA ALA A 207 -2.68 20.71 6.74
C ALA A 207 -2.93 19.20 6.70
N SER A 208 -3.45 18.65 7.81
CA SER A 208 -3.89 17.25 7.84
C SER A 208 -5.02 17.02 6.83
N ALA A 209 -4.74 16.31 5.74
CA ALA A 209 -5.72 15.95 4.72
C ALA A 209 -6.62 14.76 5.14
N TRP A 210 -6.89 14.61 6.45
CA TRP A 210 -7.73 13.55 6.98
C TRP A 210 -9.21 13.84 6.68
N ASN A 211 -9.72 13.20 5.63
CA ASN A 211 -11.13 13.24 5.29
C ASN A 211 -11.74 11.85 5.56
N MET A 212 -12.89 11.79 6.27
CA MET A 212 -13.61 10.54 6.60
C MET A 212 -13.86 9.67 5.35
N ARG A 213 -14.11 10.29 4.18
CA ARG A 213 -14.28 9.57 2.92
C ARG A 213 -13.01 8.83 2.49
N ARG A 214 -11.82 9.45 2.66
CA ARG A 214 -10.53 8.81 2.35
C ARG A 214 -10.24 7.67 3.32
N LEU A 215 -10.56 7.84 4.61
CA LEU A 215 -10.40 6.79 5.61
C LEU A 215 -11.28 5.58 5.30
N PHE A 216 -12.55 5.82 4.93
CA PHE A 216 -13.47 4.76 4.53
C PHE A 216 -12.99 4.04 3.25
N GLY A 217 -12.52 4.79 2.24
CA GLY A 217 -11.94 4.21 1.03
C GLY A 217 -10.70 3.35 1.31
N LEU A 218 -9.80 3.81 2.19
CA LEU A 218 -8.62 3.04 2.61
C LEU A 218 -9.03 1.75 3.34
N ALA A 219 -10.05 1.85 4.20
CA ALA A 219 -10.60 0.72 4.93
C ALA A 219 -11.21 -0.33 4.00
N LEU A 220 -12.00 0.12 3.04
CA LEU A 220 -12.61 -0.75 2.04
C LEU A 220 -11.55 -1.42 1.16
N ASN A 221 -10.56 -0.65 0.71
CA ASN A 221 -9.45 -1.17 -0.07
C ASN A 221 -8.64 -2.22 0.70
N GLY A 222 -8.31 -1.98 1.96
CA GLY A 222 -7.61 -2.95 2.81
C GLY A 222 -8.43 -4.22 3.04
N LEU A 223 -9.74 -4.08 3.32
CA LEU A 223 -10.62 -5.22 3.56
C LEU A 223 -10.78 -6.08 2.29
N THR A 224 -11.03 -5.47 1.14
CA THR A 224 -11.25 -6.21 -0.12
C THR A 224 -9.95 -6.71 -0.76
N ALA A 225 -8.79 -6.14 -0.43
CA ALA A 225 -7.50 -6.65 -0.89
C ALA A 225 -7.07 -7.94 -0.18
N PHE A 226 -7.39 -8.08 1.12
CA PHE A 226 -6.92 -9.20 1.95
C PHE A 226 -8.04 -10.07 2.52
N SER A 227 -9.29 -9.93 2.05
CA SER A 227 -10.42 -10.67 2.58
C SER A 227 -11.49 -10.93 1.53
N THR A 228 -11.97 -12.16 1.47
CA THR A 228 -13.17 -12.55 0.71
C THR A 228 -14.44 -12.52 1.57
N VAL A 229 -14.33 -12.08 2.83
CA VAL A 229 -15.46 -12.09 3.79
C VAL A 229 -16.64 -11.24 3.32
N PRO A 230 -16.48 -10.06 2.72
CA PRO A 230 -17.63 -9.31 2.18
C PRO A 230 -18.45 -10.11 1.17
N LEU A 231 -17.78 -10.87 0.31
CA LEU A 231 -18.42 -11.74 -0.68
C LEU A 231 -19.14 -12.92 0.00
N ARG A 232 -18.52 -13.54 1.01
CA ARG A 232 -19.12 -14.62 1.79
C ARG A 232 -20.34 -14.15 2.58
N LEU A 233 -20.26 -12.94 3.18
CA LEU A 233 -21.40 -12.35 3.90
C LEU A 233 -22.59 -12.09 2.96
N ALA A 234 -22.32 -11.56 1.76
CA ALA A 234 -23.37 -11.37 0.75
C ALA A 234 -24.01 -12.72 0.35
N SER A 235 -23.21 -13.78 0.18
CA SER A 235 -23.71 -15.13 -0.12
C SER A 235 -24.54 -15.71 1.02
N ILE A 236 -24.08 -15.59 2.27
CA ILE A 236 -24.81 -16.07 3.46
C ILE A 236 -26.13 -15.31 3.63
N ALA A 237 -26.12 -13.98 3.45
CA ALA A 237 -27.33 -13.17 3.50
C ALA A 237 -28.32 -13.57 2.40
N GLY A 238 -27.84 -13.82 1.18
CA GLY A 238 -28.64 -14.31 0.07
C GLY A 238 -29.29 -15.67 0.36
N ILE A 239 -28.53 -16.62 0.92
CA ILE A 239 -29.04 -17.95 1.32
C ILE A 239 -30.11 -17.80 2.40
N LEU A 240 -29.88 -16.97 3.42
CA LEU A 240 -30.84 -16.74 4.52
C LEU A 240 -32.15 -16.16 3.99
N VAL A 241 -32.07 -15.13 3.16
CA VAL A 241 -33.25 -14.48 2.54
C VAL A 241 -34.01 -15.48 1.65
N SER A 242 -33.29 -16.27 0.83
CA SER A 242 -33.89 -17.30 -0.01
C SER A 242 -34.61 -18.38 0.83
N PHE A 243 -34.00 -18.81 1.94
CA PHE A 243 -34.61 -19.79 2.83
C PHE A 243 -35.90 -19.27 3.48
N ILE A 244 -35.90 -18.02 3.97
CA ILE A 244 -37.10 -17.36 4.51
C ILE A 244 -38.19 -17.23 3.43
N ALA A 245 -37.82 -16.84 2.20
CA ALA A 245 -38.73 -16.71 1.08
C ALA A 245 -39.38 -18.05 0.71
N ILE A 246 -38.63 -19.16 0.71
CA ILE A 246 -39.15 -20.50 0.44
C ILE A 246 -40.18 -20.93 1.52
N ILE A 247 -39.86 -20.71 2.81
CA ILE A 247 -40.78 -21.00 3.91
C ILE A 247 -42.05 -20.19 3.75
N TYR A 248 -41.94 -18.90 3.49
CA TYR A 248 -43.08 -18.00 3.30
C TYR A 248 -43.92 -18.44 2.11
N ALA A 249 -43.32 -18.80 0.98
CA ALA A 249 -44.01 -19.31 -0.20
C ALA A 249 -44.78 -20.59 0.11
N LEU A 250 -44.20 -21.53 0.85
CA LEU A 250 -44.88 -22.76 1.27
C LEU A 250 -46.10 -22.49 2.16
N ILE A 251 -45.99 -21.59 3.13
CA ILE A 251 -47.09 -21.16 4.00
C ILE A 251 -48.20 -20.56 3.15
N LEU A 252 -47.86 -19.67 2.23
CA LEU A 252 -48.84 -18.99 1.36
C LEU A 252 -49.57 -19.94 0.41
N VAL A 253 -48.84 -20.89 -0.19
CA VAL A 253 -49.43 -21.96 -1.02
C VAL A 253 -50.39 -22.82 -0.21
N THR A 254 -50.00 -23.22 1.00
CA THR A 254 -50.83 -24.04 1.88
C THR A 254 -52.10 -23.28 2.30
N ASP A 255 -52.00 -22.02 2.64
CA ASP A 255 -53.12 -21.15 3.03
C ASP A 255 -54.12 -20.98 1.87
N VAL A 256 -53.60 -20.69 0.67
CA VAL A 256 -54.45 -20.61 -0.54
C VAL A 256 -55.18 -21.92 -0.86
N LEU A 257 -54.53 -23.06 -0.67
CA LEU A 257 -55.15 -24.39 -0.91
C LEU A 257 -56.22 -24.72 0.11
N LEU A 258 -56.11 -24.26 1.35
CA LEU A 258 -57.05 -24.55 2.43
C LEU A 258 -58.21 -23.55 2.52
N HIS A 259 -57.95 -22.28 2.27
CA HIS A 259 -58.92 -21.18 2.53
C HIS A 259 -59.38 -20.44 1.27
N GLY A 260 -58.80 -20.72 0.09
CA GLY A 260 -59.10 -20.02 -1.13
C GLY A 260 -58.33 -18.70 -1.29
N ILE A 261 -58.62 -17.93 -2.34
CA ILE A 261 -57.88 -16.70 -2.67
C ILE A 261 -58.64 -15.50 -2.13
N ASP A 262 -58.21 -14.91 -1.03
CA ASP A 262 -58.54 -13.55 -0.65
C ASP A 262 -57.41 -12.61 -1.11
N VAL A 263 -57.69 -11.66 -1.98
CA VAL A 263 -56.71 -10.79 -2.62
C VAL A 263 -56.64 -9.39 -1.98
N PRO A 264 -56.07 -9.23 -0.80
CA PRO A 264 -55.41 -8.00 -0.46
C PRO A 264 -53.91 -8.29 -0.26
N GLY A 265 -53.02 -7.92 -1.18
CA GLY A 265 -51.60 -8.22 -1.03
C GLY A 265 -50.64 -7.38 -1.86
N TYR A 266 -51.16 -6.40 -2.65
CA TYR A 266 -50.30 -5.58 -3.51
C TYR A 266 -49.17 -4.87 -2.78
N ALA A 267 -49.44 -4.26 -1.61
CA ALA A 267 -48.45 -3.57 -0.82
C ALA A 267 -47.34 -4.51 -0.28
N SER A 268 -47.73 -5.67 0.23
CA SER A 268 -46.80 -6.68 0.75
C SER A 268 -45.94 -7.26 -0.36
N LEU A 269 -46.50 -7.52 -1.54
CA LEU A 269 -45.78 -8.02 -2.69
C LEU A 269 -44.78 -6.99 -3.21
N MET A 270 -45.19 -5.71 -3.29
CA MET A 270 -44.33 -4.63 -3.73
C MET A 270 -43.14 -4.41 -2.76
N VAL A 271 -43.38 -4.42 -1.43
CA VAL A 271 -42.32 -4.29 -0.42
C VAL A 271 -41.36 -5.47 -0.50
N GLY A 272 -41.88 -6.70 -0.62
CA GLY A 272 -41.06 -7.88 -0.78
C GLY A 272 -40.16 -7.85 -2.02
N LEU A 273 -40.73 -7.43 -3.15
CA LEU A 273 -40.01 -7.32 -4.42
C LEU A 273 -38.92 -6.23 -4.37
N LEU A 274 -39.21 -5.07 -3.79
CA LEU A 274 -38.25 -4.00 -3.62
C LEU A 274 -37.11 -4.40 -2.66
N PHE A 275 -37.45 -5.08 -1.56
CA PHE A 275 -36.45 -5.59 -0.60
C PHE A 275 -35.52 -6.62 -1.25
N LEU A 276 -36.05 -7.62 -1.92
CA LEU A 276 -35.26 -8.64 -2.63
C LEU A 276 -34.38 -8.03 -3.72
N SER A 277 -34.95 -7.11 -4.52
CA SER A 277 -34.19 -6.38 -5.54
C SER A 277 -33.06 -5.55 -4.93
N GLY A 278 -33.30 -4.91 -3.78
CA GLY A 278 -32.26 -4.15 -3.06
C GLY A 278 -31.12 -5.04 -2.60
N VAL A 279 -31.42 -6.19 -1.98
CA VAL A 279 -30.41 -7.18 -1.55
C VAL A 279 -29.63 -7.71 -2.75
N GLN A 280 -30.31 -8.00 -3.86
CA GLN A 280 -29.67 -8.47 -5.09
C GLN A 280 -28.72 -7.44 -5.70
N LEU A 281 -29.13 -6.17 -5.77
CA LEU A 281 -28.26 -5.08 -6.27
C LEU A 281 -27.04 -4.85 -5.40
N ILE A 282 -27.16 -4.93 -4.07
CA ILE A 282 -26.01 -4.84 -3.15
C ILE A 282 -25.04 -6.00 -3.39
N SER A 283 -25.55 -7.23 -3.52
CA SER A 283 -24.71 -8.41 -3.77
C SER A 283 -23.99 -8.31 -5.12
N LEU A 284 -24.68 -7.83 -6.16
CA LEU A 284 -24.10 -7.58 -7.47
C LEU A 284 -23.04 -6.48 -7.43
N GLY A 285 -23.23 -5.43 -6.64
CA GLY A 285 -22.26 -4.37 -6.42
C GLY A 285 -20.97 -4.89 -5.77
N ILE A 286 -21.10 -5.74 -4.75
CA ILE A 286 -19.95 -6.39 -4.11
C ILE A 286 -19.20 -7.27 -5.12
N LEU A 287 -19.93 -8.09 -5.88
CA LEU A 287 -19.33 -8.93 -6.92
C LEU A 287 -18.60 -8.09 -7.97
N GLY A 288 -19.21 -6.98 -8.41
CA GLY A 288 -18.59 -6.03 -9.36
C GLY A 288 -17.27 -5.47 -8.88
N GLU A 289 -17.13 -5.17 -7.57
CA GLU A 289 -15.86 -4.71 -6.98
C GLU A 289 -14.75 -5.77 -7.11
N TYR A 290 -15.04 -7.05 -6.83
CA TYR A 290 -14.07 -8.13 -6.97
C TYR A 290 -13.73 -8.41 -8.44
N VAL A 291 -14.71 -8.39 -9.34
CA VAL A 291 -14.47 -8.53 -10.79
C VAL A 291 -13.60 -7.38 -11.29
N GLY A 292 -13.85 -6.14 -10.85
CA GLY A 292 -13.00 -4.99 -11.18
C GLY A 292 -11.56 -5.15 -10.72
N ARG A 293 -11.32 -5.74 -9.55
CA ARG A 293 -9.97 -6.05 -9.04
C ARG A 293 -9.29 -7.13 -9.90
N ILE A 294 -9.98 -8.24 -10.16
CA ILE A 294 -9.47 -9.31 -11.04
C ILE A 294 -9.11 -8.74 -12.41
N PHE A 295 -9.95 -7.90 -12.99
CA PHE A 295 -9.68 -7.24 -14.26
C PHE A 295 -8.43 -6.36 -14.23
N ASN A 296 -8.17 -5.64 -13.12
CA ASN A 296 -6.96 -4.85 -12.97
C ASN A 296 -5.71 -5.74 -12.82
N GLU A 297 -5.81 -6.87 -12.12
CA GLU A 297 -4.72 -7.84 -11.99
C GLU A 297 -4.40 -8.53 -13.32
N THR A 298 -5.40 -8.95 -14.08
CA THR A 298 -5.22 -9.65 -15.36
C THR A 298 -4.65 -8.78 -16.48
N LYS A 299 -4.80 -7.45 -16.40
CA LYS A 299 -4.19 -6.53 -17.38
C LYS A 299 -2.67 -6.54 -17.39
N GLN A 300 -2.03 -6.92 -16.31
CA GLN A 300 -0.58 -6.97 -16.13
C GLN A 300 0.20 -5.72 -16.62
N ARG A 301 -0.40 -4.52 -16.50
CA ARG A 301 0.28 -3.26 -16.82
C ARG A 301 1.41 -3.02 -15.80
N PRO A 302 2.57 -2.47 -16.19
CA PRO A 302 3.60 -2.08 -15.24
C PRO A 302 3.03 -1.20 -14.12
N LEU A 303 3.52 -1.38 -12.89
CA LEU A 303 3.04 -0.60 -11.73
C LEU A 303 3.39 0.88 -11.89
N TYR A 304 4.56 1.16 -12.47
CA TYR A 304 5.08 2.51 -12.71
C TYR A 304 5.92 2.54 -13.98
N PHE A 305 6.21 3.74 -14.44
CA PHE A 305 7.22 4.01 -15.47
C PHE A 305 8.23 5.01 -14.92
N VAL A 306 9.50 4.73 -15.13
CA VAL A 306 10.59 5.62 -14.78
C VAL A 306 10.72 6.70 -15.86
N GLY A 307 10.61 7.96 -15.48
CA GLY A 307 10.86 9.10 -16.35
C GLY A 307 12.33 9.46 -16.41
N ASN A 308 13.01 9.46 -15.27
CA ASN A 308 14.44 9.70 -15.15
C ASN A 308 15.00 8.94 -13.94
N TYR A 309 16.19 8.36 -14.11
CA TYR A 309 16.90 7.67 -13.04
C TYR A 309 18.36 8.10 -12.99
N ARG A 310 18.76 8.65 -11.87
CA ARG A 310 20.14 8.94 -11.52
C ARG A 310 20.52 8.07 -10.32
N PRO A 311 21.29 6.99 -10.51
CA PRO A 311 21.74 6.17 -9.39
C PRO A 311 22.69 6.97 -8.48
N ALA A 312 22.80 6.56 -7.23
CA ALA A 312 23.84 7.04 -6.34
C ALA A 312 25.22 6.60 -6.88
N GLU A 313 26.14 7.54 -7.06
CA GLU A 313 27.42 7.29 -7.75
C GLU A 313 28.48 6.61 -6.87
N GLY A 314 28.24 6.44 -5.60
CA GLY A 314 29.14 5.73 -4.65
C GLY A 314 29.43 4.28 -5.04
N HIS A 315 28.72 3.75 -6.06
CA HIS A 315 28.86 2.37 -6.55
C HIS A 315 28.65 2.37 -8.06
N ALA A 316 29.75 2.39 -8.82
CA ALA A 316 29.69 2.27 -10.25
C ALA A 316 29.14 0.90 -10.65
N ASP A 317 27.91 0.83 -11.14
CA ASP A 317 27.36 -0.33 -11.80
C ASP A 317 27.95 -0.51 -13.18
N ALA A 318 28.65 -1.61 -13.39
CA ALA A 318 28.84 -2.22 -14.71
C ALA A 318 27.53 -2.93 -15.08
N GLY A 319 26.61 -2.24 -15.70
CA GLY A 319 25.34 -2.84 -16.15
C GLY A 319 24.25 -1.81 -16.43
N SER A 320 24.46 -0.94 -17.42
CA SER A 320 23.35 -0.21 -18.03
C SER A 320 22.40 -1.21 -18.70
N LEU A 321 21.39 -1.65 -17.97
CA LEU A 321 20.20 -2.25 -18.59
C LEU A 321 19.47 -1.15 -19.34
N SER A 322 19.88 -0.97 -20.60
CA SER A 322 19.12 -0.37 -21.67
C SER A 322 17.76 -1.07 -21.75
N CYS A 323 16.77 -0.51 -21.12
CA CYS A 323 15.39 -0.85 -21.38
C CYS A 323 14.92 -0.08 -22.62
N ALA A 324 15.65 -0.30 -23.74
CA ALA A 324 15.23 0.09 -25.05
C ALA A 324 14.55 -1.09 -25.71
N SER A 325 13.24 -0.92 -25.95
CA SER A 325 12.54 -1.49 -27.12
C SER A 325 12.71 -2.99 -27.35
N GLN A 326 11.85 -3.80 -26.77
CA GLN A 326 11.38 -5.00 -27.49
C GLN A 326 10.06 -4.64 -28.21
N ALA A 327 10.20 -3.85 -29.27
CA ALA A 327 9.26 -3.87 -30.36
C ALA A 327 9.74 -5.02 -31.27
N SER A 328 9.00 -6.12 -31.33
CA SER A 328 9.21 -7.22 -32.25
C SER A 328 9.08 -6.76 -33.68
N PRO A 329 10.05 -7.02 -34.56
CA PRO A 329 9.88 -6.88 -35.99
C PRO A 329 9.46 -8.23 -36.58
N GLU A 330 8.18 -8.55 -36.53
CA GLU A 330 7.61 -9.63 -37.35
C GLU A 330 6.26 -9.19 -37.93
N ALA A 331 6.33 -8.38 -38.96
CA ALA A 331 5.24 -8.20 -39.92
C ALA A 331 5.75 -7.50 -41.19
N ALA A 332 6.69 -8.09 -41.87
CA ALA A 332 7.04 -7.66 -43.22
C ALA A 332 7.64 -8.83 -44.07
N SER A 333 6.82 -9.83 -44.38
CA SER A 333 7.07 -10.66 -45.56
C SER A 333 5.85 -11.55 -45.86
N ALA A 334 4.81 -11.00 -46.44
CA ALA A 334 3.80 -11.76 -47.19
C ALA A 334 3.06 -10.83 -48.15
N THR A 335 3.77 -10.33 -49.16
CA THR A 335 3.10 -9.87 -50.38
C THR A 335 4.10 -9.96 -51.51
N ARG A 336 4.19 -11.13 -52.14
CA ARG A 336 4.58 -11.36 -53.54
C ARG A 336 4.46 -12.86 -53.84
N THR A 337 3.35 -13.25 -54.34
CA THR A 337 3.08 -13.98 -55.59
C THR A 337 1.60 -14.20 -55.71
#